data_c3e1675576207ca53df8f01c442910d5
#
_entry.id   c3e1675576207ca53df8f01c442910d5
#
_cell.length_a   1.000
_cell.length_b   1.000
_cell.length_c   1.000
_cell.angle_alpha   90.00
_cell.angle_beta   90.00
_cell.angle_gamma   90.00
#
_symmetry.space_group_name_H-M   'P 1'
#
loop_
_entity.id
_entity.type
_entity.pdbx_description
1 polymer ?
#
loop_
_entity_poly.entity_id
_entity_poly.type
_entity_poly.pdbx_seq_one_letter_code
_entity_poly.pdbx_strand_id
1 'polypeptide(L)'
;VIRFEDESEAIRDAASAESADLAAAVTSLAEPAVLLTILAVVFWVGNRRRTALVLSYGVAALGFYVSLEALLGLPHSLESALLAPAEVGADGFPSGHAFGAMVVYGGLVGAYERLRDPLAVAIAGALIVAVSLSRVILGTHYLGDVLVGAALGVGFVIAMNRLTRGAPVVGFLIAAVLAGLAVFLPETAAYDVLALGAALGGLLTAGWIDRLPSPRSRLEAAVLVVAGVAVVAAIRLVETALEFAPLLVALYAAFVAWVVFAPELVGRLSSALDRTRVES
;
A
#
# COMPACT_ATOMS: atom_id res chain seq x y z
N VAL A 1 -13.07 -21.58 -11.89
CA VAL A 1 -12.93 -20.92 -10.56
C VAL A 1 -14.32 -20.62 -10.06
N ILE A 2 -14.66 -20.99 -8.80
CA ILE A 2 -15.94 -20.61 -8.18
C ILE A 2 -15.82 -19.14 -7.78
N ARG A 3 -16.56 -18.25 -8.44
CA ARG A 3 -16.47 -16.78 -8.22
C ARG A 3 -17.65 -16.25 -7.37
N PHE A 4 -18.68 -17.06 -7.08
CA PHE A 4 -19.88 -16.66 -6.35
C PHE A 4 -20.63 -15.52 -7.07
N GLU A 5 -20.96 -15.74 -8.33
CA GLU A 5 -21.57 -14.72 -9.20
C GLU A 5 -22.97 -14.34 -8.72
N ASP A 6 -23.82 -15.33 -8.40
CA ASP A 6 -25.20 -15.09 -7.92
C ASP A 6 -25.23 -14.33 -6.58
N GLU A 7 -24.33 -14.69 -5.63
CA GLU A 7 -24.22 -14.01 -4.35
C GLU A 7 -23.69 -12.58 -4.52
N SER A 8 -22.81 -12.38 -5.49
CA SER A 8 -22.28 -11.05 -5.81
C SER A 8 -23.35 -10.15 -6.44
N GLU A 9 -24.20 -10.70 -7.31
CA GLU A 9 -25.34 -10.00 -7.88
C GLU A 9 -26.34 -9.62 -6.78
N ALA A 10 -26.69 -10.54 -5.89
CA ALA A 10 -27.57 -10.25 -4.77
C ALA A 10 -27.06 -9.12 -3.86
N ILE A 11 -25.73 -9.05 -3.63
CA ILE A 11 -25.12 -7.94 -2.87
C ILE A 11 -25.26 -6.61 -3.63
N ARG A 12 -25.04 -6.60 -4.94
CA ARG A 12 -25.17 -5.39 -5.77
C ARG A 12 -26.61 -4.90 -5.87
N ASP A 13 -27.55 -5.82 -6.05
CA ASP A 13 -28.98 -5.51 -6.15
C ASP A 13 -29.55 -4.91 -4.85
N ALA A 14 -28.98 -5.29 -3.71
CA ALA A 14 -29.29 -4.71 -2.42
C ALA A 14 -28.64 -3.35 -2.18
N ALA A 15 -27.71 -2.93 -3.04
CA ALA A 15 -26.96 -1.68 -2.88
C ALA A 15 -27.76 -0.49 -3.45
N SER A 16 -27.78 0.63 -2.68
CA SER A 16 -28.32 1.91 -3.13
C SER A 16 -27.23 2.78 -3.78
N ALA A 17 -27.63 3.87 -4.45
CA ALA A 17 -26.68 4.86 -4.98
C ALA A 17 -25.76 5.42 -3.86
N GLU A 18 -26.32 5.69 -2.68
CA GLU A 18 -25.53 6.16 -1.52
C GLU A 18 -24.49 5.14 -1.06
N SER A 19 -24.84 3.83 -1.09
CA SER A 19 -23.88 2.78 -0.74
C SER A 19 -22.80 2.61 -1.80
N ALA A 20 -23.06 2.90 -3.08
CA ALA A 20 -22.06 2.92 -4.13
C ALA A 20 -21.04 4.07 -3.94
N ASP A 21 -21.50 5.27 -3.58
CA ASP A 21 -20.63 6.41 -3.28
C ASP A 21 -19.74 6.12 -2.07
N LEU A 22 -20.33 5.54 -1.02
CA LEU A 22 -19.56 5.10 0.16
C LEU A 22 -18.55 4.01 -0.20
N ALA A 23 -18.94 3.04 -1.03
CA ALA A 23 -18.05 1.98 -1.50
C ALA A 23 -16.87 2.55 -2.31
N ALA A 24 -17.11 3.57 -3.15
CA ALA A 24 -16.06 4.27 -3.88
C ALA A 24 -15.07 4.97 -2.93
N ALA A 25 -15.57 5.60 -1.86
CA ALA A 25 -14.70 6.20 -0.84
C ALA A 25 -13.94 5.15 -0.04
N VAL A 26 -14.58 4.03 0.32
CA VAL A 26 -13.94 2.95 1.11
C VAL A 26 -12.88 2.21 0.31
N THR A 27 -13.12 1.95 -0.99
CA THR A 27 -12.15 1.23 -1.83
C THR A 27 -10.82 1.98 -1.93
N SER A 28 -10.84 3.33 -1.88
CA SER A 28 -9.62 4.14 -1.93
C SER A 28 -8.66 3.89 -0.76
N LEU A 29 -9.15 3.36 0.37
CA LEU A 29 -8.31 2.99 1.51
C LEU A 29 -7.32 1.85 1.20
N ALA A 30 -7.54 1.10 0.13
CA ALA A 30 -6.63 0.06 -0.33
C ALA A 30 -5.92 0.40 -1.65
N GLU A 31 -6.03 1.63 -2.14
CA GLU A 31 -5.19 2.09 -3.22
C GLU A 31 -3.71 2.13 -2.81
N PRO A 32 -2.78 1.72 -3.68
CA PRO A 32 -1.35 1.65 -3.34
C PRO A 32 -0.79 2.96 -2.76
N ALA A 33 -1.19 4.10 -3.31
CA ALA A 33 -0.74 5.41 -2.82
C ALA A 33 -1.25 5.72 -1.41
N VAL A 34 -2.51 5.35 -1.10
CA VAL A 34 -3.10 5.54 0.23
C VAL A 34 -2.46 4.60 1.23
N LEU A 35 -2.28 3.32 0.89
CA LEU A 35 -1.60 2.35 1.74
C LEU A 35 -0.15 2.76 2.05
N LEU A 36 0.61 3.22 1.05
CA LEU A 36 1.96 3.72 1.25
C LEU A 36 1.98 5.00 2.11
N THR A 37 1.00 5.88 1.95
CA THR A 37 0.86 7.08 2.79
C THR A 37 0.56 6.71 4.25
N ILE A 38 -0.35 5.77 4.50
CA ILE A 38 -0.64 5.25 5.83
C ILE A 38 0.64 4.67 6.46
N LEU A 39 1.38 3.86 5.71
CA LEU A 39 2.64 3.28 6.18
C LEU A 39 3.71 4.35 6.45
N ALA A 40 3.79 5.41 5.65
CA ALA A 40 4.69 6.54 5.90
C ALA A 40 4.34 7.25 7.22
N VAL A 41 3.05 7.54 7.45
CA VAL A 41 2.60 8.15 8.69
C VAL A 41 2.91 7.26 9.89
N VAL A 42 2.57 5.97 9.81
CA VAL A 42 2.85 5.00 10.89
C VAL A 42 4.36 4.84 11.10
N PHE A 43 5.19 4.93 10.05
CA PHE A 43 6.64 4.92 10.15
C PHE A 43 7.18 6.12 10.95
N TRP A 44 6.61 7.29 10.75
CA TRP A 44 7.06 8.51 11.45
C TRP A 44 6.64 8.54 12.92
N VAL A 45 5.43 8.07 13.25
CA VAL A 45 4.88 8.18 14.61
C VAL A 45 5.02 6.90 15.45
N GLY A 46 5.27 5.76 14.80
CA GLY A 46 5.30 4.45 15.41
C GLY A 46 6.70 3.82 15.49
N ASN A 47 6.74 2.49 15.55
CA ASN A 47 7.99 1.74 15.54
C ASN A 47 8.48 1.59 14.09
N ARG A 48 9.55 2.30 13.74
CA ARG A 48 10.10 2.39 12.39
C ARG A 48 10.49 1.05 11.79
N ARG A 49 11.18 0.21 12.57
CA ARG A 49 11.61 -1.11 12.08
C ARG A 49 10.42 -2.00 11.76
N ARG A 50 9.41 -2.02 12.63
CA ARG A 50 8.17 -2.80 12.42
C ARG A 50 7.39 -2.26 11.22
N THR A 51 7.28 -0.94 11.11
CA THR A 51 6.59 -0.33 9.96
C THR A 51 7.37 -0.51 8.66
N ALA A 52 8.70 -0.35 8.66
CA ALA A 52 9.53 -0.61 7.49
C ALA A 52 9.43 -2.06 7.00
N LEU A 53 9.25 -3.00 7.93
CA LEU A 53 8.99 -4.40 7.60
C LEU A 53 7.68 -4.52 6.81
N VAL A 54 6.57 -3.91 7.31
CA VAL A 54 5.28 -3.93 6.61
C VAL A 54 5.34 -3.14 5.30
N LEU A 55 6.06 -2.02 5.26
CA LEU A 55 6.31 -1.28 4.02
C LEU A 55 6.98 -2.17 2.97
N SER A 56 8.01 -2.93 3.37
CA SER A 56 8.66 -3.87 2.45
C SER A 56 7.71 -4.98 1.97
N TYR A 57 6.76 -5.42 2.82
CA TYR A 57 5.73 -6.38 2.42
C TYR A 57 4.75 -5.76 1.41
N GLY A 58 4.29 -4.52 1.64
CA GLY A 58 3.41 -3.81 0.72
C GLY A 58 4.05 -3.61 -0.66
N VAL A 59 5.33 -3.22 -0.69
CA VAL A 59 6.08 -3.07 -1.95
C VAL A 59 6.28 -4.42 -2.65
N ALA A 60 6.63 -5.48 -1.91
CA ALA A 60 6.77 -6.82 -2.46
C ALA A 60 5.42 -7.36 -2.97
N ALA A 61 4.32 -7.02 -2.28
CA ALA A 61 2.98 -7.40 -2.67
C ALA A 61 2.57 -6.80 -4.01
N LEU A 62 2.96 -5.57 -4.33
CA LEU A 62 2.70 -4.96 -5.64
C LEU A 62 3.34 -5.78 -6.76
N GLY A 63 4.63 -6.05 -6.70
CA GLY A 63 5.31 -6.84 -7.73
C GLY A 63 4.78 -8.27 -7.83
N PHE A 64 4.46 -8.89 -6.69
CA PHE A 64 3.86 -10.23 -6.66
C PHE A 64 2.47 -10.25 -7.29
N TYR A 65 1.62 -9.31 -6.90
CA TYR A 65 0.23 -9.24 -7.36
C TYR A 65 0.16 -9.01 -8.88
N VAL A 66 0.88 -8.01 -9.38
CA VAL A 66 0.95 -7.71 -10.81
C VAL A 66 1.41 -8.93 -11.62
N SER A 67 2.46 -9.62 -11.13
CA SER A 67 2.94 -10.83 -11.78
C SER A 67 1.91 -11.96 -11.76
N LEU A 68 1.20 -12.13 -10.64
CA LEU A 68 0.18 -13.17 -10.49
C LEU A 68 -1.02 -12.91 -11.41
N GLU A 69 -1.50 -11.66 -11.44
CA GLU A 69 -2.62 -11.24 -12.27
C GLU A 69 -2.32 -11.47 -13.76
N ALA A 70 -1.16 -11.01 -14.23
CA ALA A 70 -0.71 -11.22 -15.60
C ALA A 70 -0.55 -12.73 -15.96
N LEU A 71 -0.10 -13.55 -15.02
CA LEU A 71 0.05 -14.99 -15.24
C LEU A 71 -1.28 -15.75 -15.27
N LEU A 72 -2.28 -15.28 -14.53
CA LEU A 72 -3.60 -15.91 -14.48
C LEU A 72 -4.48 -15.48 -15.67
N GLY A 73 -4.36 -14.23 -16.13
CA GLY A 73 -5.08 -13.70 -17.30
C GLY A 73 -6.61 -13.82 -17.19
N LEU A 74 -7.18 -13.72 -15.97
CA LEU A 74 -8.61 -13.90 -15.75
C LEU A 74 -9.30 -12.53 -15.69
N PRO A 75 -10.32 -12.27 -16.53
CA PRO A 75 -10.93 -10.96 -16.65
C PRO A 75 -11.69 -10.55 -15.38
N HIS A 76 -11.88 -9.23 -15.22
CA HIS A 76 -12.78 -8.63 -14.26
C HIS A 76 -14.24 -9.12 -14.43
N SER A 77 -15.11 -8.73 -13.50
CA SER A 77 -16.55 -8.91 -13.66
C SER A 77 -17.05 -8.20 -14.94
N LEU A 78 -18.21 -8.62 -15.45
CA LEU A 78 -18.79 -8.03 -16.67
C LEU A 78 -18.95 -6.52 -16.50
N GLU A 79 -18.64 -5.77 -17.55
CA GLU A 79 -18.75 -4.30 -17.60
C GLU A 79 -20.16 -3.81 -17.24
N SER A 80 -21.20 -4.62 -17.56
CA SER A 80 -22.61 -4.36 -17.20
C SER A 80 -22.87 -4.43 -15.69
N ALA A 81 -21.95 -4.95 -14.89
CA ALA A 81 -22.08 -5.04 -13.44
C ALA A 81 -21.53 -3.81 -12.70
N LEU A 82 -20.88 -2.88 -13.40
CA LEU A 82 -20.28 -1.69 -12.80
C LEU A 82 -21.35 -0.68 -12.36
N LEU A 83 -21.39 -0.33 -11.08
CA LEU A 83 -22.24 0.74 -10.53
C LEU A 83 -21.61 2.13 -10.62
N ALA A 84 -20.29 2.21 -10.81
CA ALA A 84 -19.57 3.46 -11.00
C ALA A 84 -18.55 3.33 -12.14
N PRO A 85 -18.25 4.43 -12.88
CA PRO A 85 -17.16 4.44 -13.83
C PRO A 85 -15.86 4.13 -13.09
N ALA A 86 -15.28 2.96 -13.33
CA ALA A 86 -14.01 2.57 -12.81
C ALA A 86 -13.07 2.29 -13.99
N GLU A 87 -11.85 2.80 -13.90
CA GLU A 87 -10.78 2.30 -14.77
C GLU A 87 -10.45 0.88 -14.32
N VAL A 88 -10.97 -0.09 -15.03
CA VAL A 88 -10.80 -1.51 -14.74
C VAL A 88 -9.79 -2.03 -15.75
N GLY A 89 -8.66 -2.57 -15.26
CA GLY A 89 -7.69 -3.24 -16.09
C GLY A 89 -8.28 -4.48 -16.79
N ALA A 90 -7.55 -5.09 -17.73
CA ALA A 90 -8.00 -6.28 -18.45
C ALA A 90 -8.21 -7.48 -17.52
N ASP A 91 -7.32 -7.67 -16.55
CA ASP A 91 -7.29 -8.80 -15.62
C ASP A 91 -7.87 -8.40 -14.25
N GLY A 92 -8.61 -9.30 -13.62
CA GLY A 92 -9.37 -8.98 -12.42
C GLY A 92 -9.40 -10.08 -11.34
N PHE A 93 -8.57 -11.08 -11.42
CA PHE A 93 -8.52 -12.14 -10.42
C PHE A 93 -7.07 -12.43 -10.00
N PRO A 94 -6.83 -12.54 -8.69
CA PRO A 94 -7.70 -12.22 -7.54
C PRO A 94 -7.84 -10.72 -7.30
N SER A 95 -8.67 -10.27 -6.32
CA SER A 95 -8.80 -8.84 -6.00
C SER A 95 -7.55 -8.26 -5.36
N GLY A 96 -6.88 -7.31 -6.04
CA GLY A 96 -5.69 -6.61 -5.54
C GLY A 96 -5.96 -5.71 -4.35
N HIS A 97 -7.13 -5.08 -4.28
CA HIS A 97 -7.52 -4.26 -3.13
C HIS A 97 -7.71 -5.11 -1.86
N ALA A 98 -8.39 -6.25 -1.96
CA ALA A 98 -8.56 -7.16 -0.82
C ALA A 98 -7.21 -7.75 -0.38
N PHE A 99 -6.34 -8.12 -1.34
CA PHE A 99 -4.98 -8.59 -1.09
C PHE A 99 -4.13 -7.52 -0.40
N GLY A 100 -4.06 -6.30 -0.97
CA GLY A 100 -3.27 -5.18 -0.44
C GLY A 100 -3.75 -4.73 0.96
N ALA A 101 -5.07 -4.65 1.18
CA ALA A 101 -5.64 -4.35 2.49
C ALA A 101 -5.21 -5.38 3.53
N MET A 102 -5.27 -6.68 3.20
CA MET A 102 -4.80 -7.74 4.11
C MET A 102 -3.30 -7.64 4.38
N VAL A 103 -2.47 -7.41 3.35
CA VAL A 103 -1.02 -7.30 3.52
C VAL A 103 -0.65 -6.13 4.42
N VAL A 104 -1.30 -4.97 4.26
CA VAL A 104 -0.95 -3.77 5.04
C VAL A 104 -1.62 -3.77 6.41
N TYR A 105 -2.94 -3.86 6.49
CA TYR A 105 -3.64 -3.79 7.77
C TYR A 105 -3.40 -5.02 8.64
N GLY A 106 -3.48 -6.23 8.07
CA GLY A 106 -3.14 -7.47 8.75
C GLY A 106 -1.66 -7.56 9.09
N GLY A 107 -0.79 -7.12 8.17
CA GLY A 107 0.65 -7.03 8.37
C GLY A 107 1.04 -6.10 9.52
N LEU A 108 0.38 -4.94 9.67
CA LEU A 108 0.59 -4.03 10.81
C LEU A 108 0.21 -4.71 12.13
N VAL A 109 -0.96 -5.34 12.21
CA VAL A 109 -1.37 -6.07 13.42
C VAL A 109 -0.35 -7.15 13.79
N GLY A 110 0.14 -7.91 12.80
CA GLY A 110 1.14 -8.95 12.99
C GLY A 110 2.51 -8.39 13.43
N ALA A 111 3.04 -7.40 12.70
CA ALA A 111 4.36 -6.81 12.97
C ALA A 111 4.42 -6.07 14.30
N TYR A 112 3.30 -5.49 14.74
CA TYR A 112 3.20 -4.84 16.05
C TYR A 112 2.81 -5.79 17.19
N GLU A 113 2.73 -7.10 16.92
CA GLU A 113 2.40 -8.15 17.90
C GLU A 113 1.02 -7.95 18.57
N ARG A 114 0.06 -7.38 17.82
CA ARG A 114 -1.29 -7.05 18.30
C ARG A 114 -2.34 -8.10 17.97
N LEU A 115 -1.96 -9.31 17.55
CA LEU A 115 -2.91 -10.39 17.23
C LEU A 115 -3.78 -10.83 18.42
N ARG A 116 -3.34 -10.56 19.65
CA ARG A 116 -4.11 -10.82 20.88
C ARG A 116 -4.90 -9.60 21.38
N ASP A 117 -4.76 -8.47 20.73
CA ASP A 117 -5.52 -7.26 21.02
C ASP A 117 -6.82 -7.27 20.19
N PRO A 118 -7.99 -7.52 20.82
CA PRO A 118 -9.23 -7.68 20.08
C PRO A 118 -9.65 -6.41 19.36
N LEU A 119 -9.31 -5.23 19.87
CA LEU A 119 -9.61 -3.96 19.22
C LEU A 119 -8.77 -3.76 17.94
N ALA A 120 -7.47 -4.04 18.00
CA ALA A 120 -6.59 -3.95 16.83
C ALA A 120 -7.04 -4.93 15.73
N VAL A 121 -7.37 -6.16 16.10
CA VAL A 121 -7.86 -7.19 15.17
C VAL A 121 -9.22 -6.78 14.59
N ALA A 122 -10.14 -6.25 15.42
CA ALA A 122 -11.46 -5.82 14.96
C ALA A 122 -11.36 -4.63 13.97
N ILE A 123 -10.51 -3.63 14.25
CA ILE A 123 -10.31 -2.48 13.35
C ILE A 123 -9.71 -2.94 12.01
N ALA A 124 -8.61 -3.70 12.05
CA ALA A 124 -8.00 -4.20 10.82
C ALA A 124 -8.95 -5.10 10.02
N GLY A 125 -9.65 -6.01 10.71
CA GLY A 125 -10.66 -6.88 10.10
C GLY A 125 -11.81 -6.09 9.46
N ALA A 126 -12.32 -5.08 10.15
CA ALA A 126 -13.37 -4.21 9.62
C ALA A 126 -12.91 -3.45 8.36
N LEU A 127 -11.68 -2.91 8.34
CA LEU A 127 -11.11 -2.26 7.16
C LEU A 127 -10.98 -3.23 5.98
N ILE A 128 -10.44 -4.43 6.22
CA ILE A 128 -10.26 -5.45 5.19
C ILE A 128 -11.61 -5.89 4.62
N VAL A 129 -12.59 -6.14 5.47
CA VAL A 129 -13.95 -6.54 5.05
C VAL A 129 -14.63 -5.39 4.31
N ALA A 130 -14.56 -4.17 4.81
CA ALA A 130 -15.17 -3.00 4.17
C ALA A 130 -14.58 -2.77 2.77
N VAL A 131 -13.26 -2.81 2.61
CA VAL A 131 -12.60 -2.72 1.30
C VAL A 131 -13.01 -3.88 0.40
N SER A 132 -13.03 -5.11 0.90
CA SER A 132 -13.44 -6.28 0.11
C SER A 132 -14.86 -6.16 -0.39
N LEU A 133 -15.81 -5.79 0.48
CA LEU A 133 -17.21 -5.60 0.12
C LEU A 133 -17.41 -4.43 -0.84
N SER A 134 -16.65 -3.34 -0.69
CA SER A 134 -16.74 -2.21 -1.63
C SER A 134 -16.44 -2.62 -3.07
N ARG A 135 -15.53 -3.57 -3.29
CA ARG A 135 -15.22 -4.08 -4.65
C ARG A 135 -16.38 -4.88 -5.24
N VAL A 136 -17.11 -5.62 -4.40
CA VAL A 136 -18.30 -6.37 -4.82
C VAL A 136 -19.47 -5.43 -5.12
N ILE A 137 -19.71 -4.45 -4.23
CA ILE A 137 -20.77 -3.44 -4.40
C ILE A 137 -20.55 -2.63 -5.68
N LEU A 138 -19.30 -2.19 -5.95
CA LEU A 138 -18.97 -1.45 -7.16
C LEU A 138 -19.05 -2.31 -8.45
N GLY A 139 -19.20 -3.62 -8.33
CA GLY A 139 -19.28 -4.54 -9.47
C GLY A 139 -17.94 -4.82 -10.14
N THR A 140 -16.82 -4.38 -9.56
CA THR A 140 -15.48 -4.60 -10.15
C THR A 140 -14.93 -6.01 -9.90
N HIS A 141 -15.39 -6.68 -8.84
CA HIS A 141 -14.99 -8.04 -8.51
C HIS A 141 -16.18 -8.86 -8.01
N TYR A 142 -16.11 -10.17 -8.17
CA TYR A 142 -17.00 -11.11 -7.52
C TYR A 142 -16.55 -11.39 -6.07
N LEU A 143 -17.48 -11.90 -5.27
CA LEU A 143 -17.21 -12.28 -3.88
C LEU A 143 -16.04 -13.29 -3.77
N GLY A 144 -15.95 -14.23 -4.70
CA GLY A 144 -14.83 -15.18 -4.78
C GLY A 144 -13.48 -14.51 -4.97
N ASP A 145 -13.40 -13.45 -5.77
CA ASP A 145 -12.16 -12.75 -6.08
C ASP A 145 -11.59 -12.05 -4.83
N VAL A 146 -12.46 -11.42 -4.04
CA VAL A 146 -12.06 -10.73 -2.80
C VAL A 146 -11.71 -11.71 -1.68
N LEU A 147 -12.41 -12.84 -1.57
CA LEU A 147 -12.09 -13.89 -0.60
C LEU A 147 -10.73 -14.52 -0.89
N VAL A 148 -10.46 -14.84 -2.16
CA VAL A 148 -9.16 -15.37 -2.59
C VAL A 148 -8.06 -14.33 -2.40
N GLY A 149 -8.31 -13.06 -2.75
CA GLY A 149 -7.37 -11.96 -2.53
C GLY A 149 -6.97 -11.82 -1.06
N ALA A 150 -7.95 -11.79 -0.15
CA ALA A 150 -7.71 -11.70 1.28
C ALA A 150 -6.96 -12.93 1.83
N ALA A 151 -7.36 -14.15 1.44
CA ALA A 151 -6.70 -15.38 1.84
C ALA A 151 -5.25 -15.45 1.35
N LEU A 152 -5.00 -15.04 0.10
CA LEU A 152 -3.67 -14.91 -0.48
C LEU A 152 -2.83 -13.91 0.30
N GLY A 153 -3.42 -12.78 0.73
CA GLY A 153 -2.76 -11.79 1.57
C GLY A 153 -2.30 -12.36 2.92
N VAL A 154 -3.13 -13.18 3.55
CA VAL A 154 -2.73 -13.91 4.79
C VAL A 154 -1.51 -14.79 4.52
N GLY A 155 -1.58 -15.63 3.49
CA GLY A 155 -0.47 -16.50 3.10
C GLY A 155 0.80 -15.73 2.79
N PHE A 156 0.67 -14.63 2.07
CA PHE A 156 1.78 -13.74 1.71
C PHE A 156 2.44 -13.12 2.95
N VAL A 157 1.66 -12.56 3.89
CA VAL A 157 2.20 -11.99 5.15
C VAL A 157 2.93 -13.05 5.96
N ILE A 158 2.37 -14.27 6.07
CA ILE A 158 3.02 -15.38 6.77
C ILE A 158 4.33 -15.76 6.08
N ALA A 159 4.35 -15.85 4.76
CA ALA A 159 5.56 -16.15 3.98
C ALA A 159 6.63 -15.07 4.16
N MET A 160 6.26 -13.81 3.98
CA MET A 160 7.16 -12.67 4.15
C MET A 160 7.74 -12.61 5.56
N ASN A 161 6.92 -12.84 6.59
CA ASN A 161 7.39 -12.85 7.98
C ASN A 161 8.42 -13.95 8.24
N ARG A 162 8.22 -15.13 7.67
CA ARG A 162 9.19 -16.25 7.76
C ARG A 162 10.48 -15.99 6.99
N LEU A 163 10.39 -15.42 5.80
CA LEU A 163 11.53 -15.15 4.91
C LEU A 163 12.39 -14.01 5.46
N THR A 164 11.76 -12.91 5.89
CA THR A 164 12.46 -11.72 6.35
C THR A 164 13.03 -11.87 7.75
N ARG A 165 12.44 -12.72 8.59
CA ARG A 165 12.81 -12.90 10.01
C ARG A 165 12.96 -11.56 10.76
N GLY A 166 12.09 -10.60 10.42
CA GLY A 166 12.08 -9.26 11.02
C GLY A 166 13.16 -8.31 10.49
N ALA A 167 13.81 -8.63 9.37
CA ALA A 167 14.79 -7.76 8.71
C ALA A 167 14.17 -7.03 7.51
N PRO A 168 13.90 -5.70 7.59
CA PRO A 168 13.30 -4.94 6.48
C PRO A 168 14.12 -4.99 5.19
N VAL A 169 15.46 -5.02 5.30
CA VAL A 169 16.35 -5.10 4.13
C VAL A 169 16.08 -6.35 3.29
N VAL A 170 15.81 -7.49 3.94
CA VAL A 170 15.48 -8.73 3.23
C VAL A 170 14.11 -8.59 2.55
N GLY A 171 13.16 -7.93 3.21
CA GLY A 171 11.85 -7.64 2.62
C GLY A 171 11.95 -6.77 1.36
N PHE A 172 12.75 -5.70 1.39
CA PHE A 172 12.99 -4.87 0.20
C PHE A 172 13.79 -5.59 -0.88
N LEU A 173 14.68 -6.52 -0.52
CA LEU A 173 15.37 -7.36 -1.51
C LEU A 173 14.38 -8.28 -2.24
N ILE A 174 13.49 -8.93 -1.49
CA ILE A 174 12.40 -9.74 -2.08
C ILE A 174 11.52 -8.86 -2.98
N ALA A 175 11.16 -7.66 -2.51
CA ALA A 175 10.38 -6.70 -3.29
C ALA A 175 11.07 -6.32 -4.60
N ALA A 176 12.38 -6.06 -4.57
CA ALA A 176 13.14 -5.73 -5.77
C ALA A 176 13.20 -6.90 -6.78
N VAL A 177 13.32 -8.12 -6.28
CA VAL A 177 13.27 -9.33 -7.16
C VAL A 177 11.90 -9.49 -7.79
N LEU A 178 10.82 -9.39 -7.00
CA LEU A 178 9.45 -9.55 -7.51
C LEU A 178 9.08 -8.43 -8.48
N ALA A 179 9.41 -7.17 -8.16
CA ALA A 179 9.16 -6.04 -9.05
C ALA A 179 10.02 -6.11 -10.32
N GLY A 180 11.28 -6.56 -10.20
CA GLY A 180 12.14 -6.76 -11.36
C GLY A 180 11.62 -7.85 -12.31
N LEU A 181 11.00 -8.90 -11.77
CA LEU A 181 10.35 -9.93 -12.60
C LEU A 181 9.07 -9.38 -13.28
N ALA A 182 8.29 -8.56 -12.56
CA ALA A 182 7.07 -7.96 -13.10
C ALA A 182 7.33 -7.09 -14.34
N VAL A 183 8.45 -6.35 -14.39
CA VAL A 183 8.84 -5.49 -15.53
C VAL A 183 8.95 -6.26 -16.86
N PHE A 184 9.19 -7.56 -16.81
CA PHE A 184 9.30 -8.40 -18.03
C PHE A 184 7.96 -8.99 -18.48
N LEU A 185 6.87 -8.74 -17.75
CA LEU A 185 5.53 -9.22 -18.11
C LEU A 185 4.80 -8.16 -18.95
N PRO A 186 4.03 -8.55 -19.97
CA PRO A 186 3.24 -7.62 -20.76
C PRO A 186 2.12 -7.00 -19.90
N GLU A 187 1.79 -5.72 -20.18
CA GLU A 187 0.63 -4.98 -19.64
C GLU A 187 0.69 -4.55 -18.17
N THR A 188 1.86 -4.54 -17.53
CA THR A 188 1.99 -4.23 -16.09
C THR A 188 2.45 -2.81 -15.76
N ALA A 189 2.55 -1.93 -16.73
CA ALA A 189 3.40 -0.73 -16.79
C ALA A 189 3.31 0.31 -15.65
N ALA A 190 2.25 0.38 -14.85
CA ALA A 190 2.13 1.44 -13.83
C ALA A 190 2.59 0.99 -12.43
N TYR A 191 2.18 -0.20 -12.00
CA TYR A 191 2.48 -0.68 -10.64
C TYR A 191 3.84 -1.36 -10.52
N ASP A 192 4.38 -1.93 -11.61
CA ASP A 192 5.72 -2.52 -11.67
C ASP A 192 6.80 -1.46 -11.49
N VAL A 193 6.65 -0.31 -12.18
CA VAL A 193 7.56 0.85 -12.05
C VAL A 193 7.54 1.41 -10.63
N LEU A 194 6.34 1.56 -10.04
CA LEU A 194 6.16 1.97 -8.64
C LEU A 194 6.83 0.97 -7.68
N ALA A 195 6.55 -0.33 -7.86
CA ALA A 195 7.10 -1.38 -7.00
C ALA A 195 8.63 -1.43 -7.08
N LEU A 196 9.20 -1.35 -8.30
CA LEU A 196 10.65 -1.36 -8.50
C LEU A 196 11.31 -0.13 -7.86
N GLY A 197 10.79 1.07 -8.12
CA GLY A 197 11.31 2.29 -7.53
C GLY A 197 11.25 2.27 -6.01
N ALA A 198 10.10 1.91 -5.43
CA ALA A 198 9.92 1.82 -3.99
C ALA A 198 10.85 0.75 -3.35
N ALA A 199 11.05 -0.39 -4.01
CA ALA A 199 11.96 -1.43 -3.53
C ALA A 199 13.42 -0.96 -3.51
N LEU A 200 13.86 -0.28 -4.58
CA LEU A 200 15.22 0.28 -4.66
C LEU A 200 15.44 1.37 -3.61
N GLY A 201 14.49 2.29 -3.46
CA GLY A 201 14.54 3.32 -2.41
C GLY A 201 14.61 2.72 -1.01
N GLY A 202 13.82 1.68 -0.74
CA GLY A 202 13.83 0.93 0.50
C GLY A 202 15.18 0.23 0.75
N LEU A 203 15.76 -0.43 -0.27
CA LEU A 203 17.09 -1.07 -0.15
C LEU A 203 18.19 -0.05 0.17
N LEU A 204 18.21 1.09 -0.51
CA LEU A 204 19.20 2.14 -0.30
C LEU A 204 19.15 2.73 1.10
N THR A 205 17.98 2.71 1.75
CA THR A 205 17.76 3.37 3.04
C THR A 205 17.59 2.42 4.21
N ALA A 206 17.38 1.12 3.96
CA ALA A 206 17.09 0.13 5.01
C ALA A 206 18.16 0.09 6.12
N GLY A 207 19.43 0.28 5.79
CA GLY A 207 20.54 0.30 6.77
C GLY A 207 20.56 1.51 7.71
N TRP A 208 19.75 2.55 7.42
CA TRP A 208 19.68 3.77 8.22
C TRP A 208 18.49 3.79 9.18
N ILE A 209 17.48 2.91 8.99
CA ILE A 209 16.21 2.93 9.73
C ILE A 209 16.40 2.96 11.24
N ASP A 210 17.32 2.15 11.77
CA ASP A 210 17.57 2.06 13.22
C ASP A 210 18.41 3.23 13.77
N ARG A 211 19.00 4.05 12.90
CA ARG A 211 19.87 5.19 13.27
C ARG A 211 19.15 6.53 13.31
N LEU A 212 17.96 6.60 12.73
CA LEU A 212 17.23 7.86 12.59
C LEU A 212 16.57 8.30 13.90
N PRO A 213 16.61 9.60 14.25
CA PRO A 213 15.96 10.12 15.45
C PRO A 213 14.44 10.02 15.36
N SER A 214 13.76 9.73 16.47
CA SER A 214 12.29 9.83 16.55
C SER A 214 11.84 11.27 16.60
N PRO A 215 10.61 11.61 16.14
CA PRO A 215 10.06 12.94 16.29
C PRO A 215 10.09 13.35 17.77
N ARG A 216 10.57 14.57 18.05
CA ARG A 216 10.74 15.08 19.40
C ARG A 216 9.45 15.63 19.98
N SER A 217 8.48 15.98 19.12
CA SER A 217 7.23 16.59 19.52
C SER A 217 6.07 16.20 18.61
N ARG A 218 4.83 16.41 19.11
CA ARG A 218 3.63 16.25 18.30
C ARG A 218 3.59 17.21 17.11
N LEU A 219 4.21 18.39 17.25
CA LEU A 219 4.30 19.36 16.17
C LEU A 219 5.20 18.84 15.04
N GLU A 220 6.37 18.28 15.34
CA GLU A 220 7.23 17.65 14.36
C GLU A 220 6.50 16.51 13.63
N ALA A 221 5.76 15.68 14.35
CA ALA A 221 4.94 14.63 13.75
C ALA A 221 3.86 15.20 12.81
N ALA A 222 3.17 16.27 13.20
CA ALA A 222 2.17 16.94 12.37
C ALA A 222 2.80 17.55 11.10
N VAL A 223 3.97 18.20 11.23
CA VAL A 223 4.72 18.75 10.09
C VAL A 223 5.12 17.63 9.11
N LEU A 224 5.58 16.48 9.60
CA LEU A 224 5.91 15.32 8.76
C LEU A 224 4.70 14.81 7.99
N VAL A 225 3.54 14.71 8.64
CA VAL A 225 2.29 14.27 7.98
C VAL A 225 1.87 15.26 6.89
N VAL A 226 1.85 16.57 7.19
CA VAL A 226 1.49 17.59 6.21
C VAL A 226 2.47 17.62 5.04
N ALA A 227 3.78 17.59 5.32
CA ALA A 227 4.81 17.51 4.29
C ALA A 227 4.67 16.23 3.45
N GLY A 228 4.33 15.10 4.09
CA GLY A 228 4.08 13.83 3.40
C GLY A 228 2.94 13.90 2.41
N VAL A 229 1.81 14.42 2.84
CA VAL A 229 0.65 14.61 1.94
C VAL A 229 1.00 15.53 0.77
N ALA A 230 1.72 16.63 1.04
CA ALA A 230 2.14 17.56 -0.02
C ALA A 230 3.11 16.88 -1.02
N VAL A 231 4.04 16.06 -0.57
CA VAL A 231 4.97 15.31 -1.44
C VAL A 231 4.22 14.27 -2.27
N VAL A 232 3.28 13.53 -1.67
CA VAL A 232 2.44 12.57 -2.42
C VAL A 232 1.64 13.30 -3.50
N ALA A 233 1.01 14.44 -3.17
CA ALA A 233 0.26 15.24 -4.15
C ALA A 233 1.17 15.75 -5.28
N ALA A 234 2.39 16.21 -4.96
CA ALA A 234 3.37 16.63 -5.96
C ALA A 234 3.80 15.47 -6.87
N ILE A 235 4.04 14.28 -6.32
CA ILE A 235 4.38 13.09 -7.10
C ILE A 235 3.24 12.76 -8.06
N ARG A 236 1.98 12.75 -7.59
CA ARG A 236 0.82 12.51 -8.45
C ARG A 236 0.72 13.49 -9.62
N LEU A 237 1.02 14.77 -9.37
CA LEU A 237 1.06 15.79 -10.42
C LEU A 237 2.19 15.53 -11.43
N VAL A 238 3.35 15.11 -10.94
CA VAL A 238 4.52 14.81 -11.80
C VAL A 238 4.26 13.55 -12.62
N GLU A 239 3.63 12.52 -12.06
CA GLU A 239 3.24 11.28 -12.75
C GLU A 239 2.40 11.56 -14.00
N THR A 240 1.47 12.52 -13.94
CA THR A 240 0.62 12.87 -15.09
C THR A 240 1.38 13.50 -16.26
N ALA A 241 2.59 14.02 -16.01
CA ALA A 241 3.44 14.68 -17.01
C ALA A 241 4.63 13.81 -17.45
N LEU A 242 4.90 12.69 -16.77
CA LEU A 242 6.07 11.84 -17.01
C LEU A 242 5.64 10.49 -17.59
N GLU A 243 6.06 10.21 -18.83
CA GLU A 243 5.88 8.92 -19.48
C GLU A 243 7.15 8.06 -19.46
N PHE A 244 8.30 8.61 -19.01
CA PHE A 244 9.58 7.93 -19.05
C PHE A 244 9.79 7.06 -17.80
N ALA A 245 9.59 5.74 -17.93
CA ALA A 245 9.65 4.77 -16.85
C ALA A 245 10.91 4.85 -15.97
N PRO A 246 12.15 4.99 -16.47
CA PRO A 246 13.33 5.11 -15.59
C PRO A 246 13.28 6.32 -14.66
N LEU A 247 12.69 7.43 -15.10
CA LEU A 247 12.54 8.62 -14.27
C LEU A 247 11.46 8.43 -13.20
N LEU A 248 10.39 7.72 -13.51
CA LEU A 248 9.38 7.32 -12.53
C LEU A 248 9.97 6.37 -11.48
N VAL A 249 10.78 5.38 -11.86
CA VAL A 249 11.51 4.53 -10.91
C VAL A 249 12.37 5.36 -9.97
N ALA A 250 13.14 6.34 -10.52
CA ALA A 250 13.96 7.22 -9.70
C ALA A 250 13.10 8.10 -8.76
N LEU A 251 11.95 8.59 -9.22
CA LEU A 251 11.01 9.38 -8.44
C LEU A 251 10.46 8.59 -7.25
N TYR A 252 10.01 7.36 -7.47
CA TYR A 252 9.49 6.50 -6.41
C TYR A 252 10.59 6.05 -5.44
N ALA A 253 11.81 5.80 -5.94
CA ALA A 253 12.96 5.51 -5.09
C ALA A 253 13.30 6.71 -4.19
N ALA A 254 13.32 7.93 -4.76
CA ALA A 254 13.53 9.16 -4.02
C ALA A 254 12.41 9.41 -2.99
N PHE A 255 11.16 9.08 -3.32
CA PHE A 255 10.03 9.19 -2.39
C PHE A 255 10.21 8.29 -1.15
N VAL A 256 10.53 7.01 -1.35
CA VAL A 256 10.75 6.09 -0.22
C VAL A 256 11.98 6.53 0.61
N ALA A 257 13.06 6.97 -0.05
CA ALA A 257 14.21 7.54 0.63
C ALA A 257 13.82 8.78 1.45
N TRP A 258 13.01 9.66 0.88
CA TRP A 258 12.49 10.83 1.59
C TRP A 258 11.63 10.42 2.80
N VAL A 259 10.72 9.45 2.68
CA VAL A 259 9.93 8.94 3.83
C VAL A 259 10.84 8.52 4.97
N VAL A 260 11.93 7.83 4.66
CA VAL A 260 12.90 7.36 5.67
C VAL A 260 13.65 8.52 6.31
N PHE A 261 14.15 9.50 5.54
CA PHE A 261 14.98 10.59 6.05
C PHE A 261 14.22 11.84 6.49
N ALA A 262 12.94 11.99 6.16
CA ALA A 262 12.14 13.15 6.53
C ALA A 262 12.19 13.52 8.03
N PRO A 263 12.14 12.56 8.99
CA PRO A 263 12.25 12.88 10.41
C PRO A 263 13.58 13.54 10.80
N GLU A 264 14.68 13.16 10.15
CA GLU A 264 15.98 13.78 10.40
C GLU A 264 16.02 15.21 9.86
N LEU A 265 15.48 15.43 8.66
CA LEU A 265 15.41 16.75 8.04
C LEU A 265 14.57 17.71 8.87
N VAL A 266 13.38 17.30 9.32
CA VAL A 266 12.50 18.12 10.16
C VAL A 266 13.16 18.40 11.51
N GLY A 267 13.79 17.40 12.14
CA GLY A 267 14.50 17.58 13.41
C GLY A 267 15.70 18.54 13.32
N ARG A 268 16.42 18.58 12.19
CA ARG A 268 17.49 19.55 11.94
C ARG A 268 16.95 20.97 11.76
N LEU A 269 15.85 21.12 11.01
CA LEU A 269 15.20 22.42 10.79
C LEU A 269 14.64 23.01 12.11
N SER A 270 13.96 22.20 12.93
CA SER A 270 13.45 22.66 14.22
C SER A 270 14.58 23.13 15.15
N SER A 271 15.68 22.38 15.19
CA SER A 271 16.86 22.74 16.00
C SER A 271 17.56 24.02 15.52
N ALA A 272 17.53 24.31 14.21
CA ALA A 272 18.08 25.56 13.66
C ALA A 272 17.20 26.78 14.04
N LEU A 273 15.87 26.62 13.95
CA LEU A 273 14.91 27.67 14.34
C LEU A 273 14.97 28.00 15.83
N ASP A 274 15.17 27.01 16.69
CA ASP A 274 15.31 27.23 18.13
C ASP A 274 16.58 28.02 18.47
N ARG A 275 17.69 27.79 17.76
CA ARG A 275 18.94 28.55 17.96
C ARG A 275 18.78 30.02 17.58
N THR A 276 18.12 30.32 16.46
CA THR A 276 17.89 31.72 16.04
C THR A 276 16.97 32.49 16.98
N ARG A 277 16.05 31.78 17.69
CA ARG A 277 15.18 32.39 18.70
C ARG A 277 15.89 32.72 20.02
N VAL A 278 16.96 32.01 20.36
CA VAL A 278 17.74 32.25 21.56
C VAL A 278 18.75 33.38 21.39
N GLU A 279 19.14 33.65 20.13
CA GLU A 279 20.11 34.70 19.77
C GLU A 279 19.44 36.06 19.47
N SER A 280 18.10 36.11 19.39
CA SER A 280 17.29 37.32 19.18
C SER A 280 16.68 37.79 20.49
#